data_a78dbb32c7e7220dd0f695d0b5156fdb
#
_entry.id   a78dbb32c7e7220dd0f695d0b5156fdb
#
_cell.length_a   1.000
_cell.length_b   1.000
_cell.length_c   1.000
_cell.angle_alpha   90.00
_cell.angle_beta   90.00
_cell.angle_gamma   90.00
#
_symmetry.space_group_name_H-M   'P 1'
#
loop_
_entity.id
_entity.type
_entity.pdbx_description
1 polymer ?
#
loop_
_entity_poly.entity_id
_entity_poly.type
_entity_poly.pdbx_seq_one_letter_code
_entity_poly.pdbx_strand_id
1 'polypeptide(L)'
;VGQAFGDGTRNPFDRLKSHSTLQKILADTSYTYPDDEIYILAFEYAPYRIFTNMDGRSKFGGSAKEDSKRFLNIIENPLSEYQQVCLVEAGLIRYFTPQYNKIYRESFPSPKHKILEQTYELDFSGLVVEINTEELDIRLFSKNVVPKEHHMSKIDLISHEERYGFFHFTLNPDKEPYIPDDIIS
;
A
#
# COMPACT_ATOMS: atom_id res chain seq x y z
N VAL A 1 -13.43 2.74 0.34
CA VAL A 1 -12.12 3.41 0.24
C VAL A 1 -12.07 4.16 -1.09
N GLY A 2 -11.48 5.33 -1.10
CA GLY A 2 -11.32 6.17 -2.28
C GLY A 2 -10.27 7.25 -2.04
N GLN A 3 -9.77 7.84 -3.12
CA GLN A 3 -8.80 8.92 -3.07
C GLN A 3 -9.44 10.27 -3.40
N ALA A 4 -8.94 11.32 -2.76
CA ALA A 4 -9.31 12.70 -3.03
C ALA A 4 -8.06 13.49 -3.44
N PHE A 5 -7.45 13.11 -4.55
CA PHE A 5 -6.36 13.88 -5.14
C PHE A 5 -6.93 14.90 -6.12
N GLY A 6 -6.58 16.16 -5.96
CA GLY A 6 -7.06 17.27 -6.78
C GLY A 6 -5.93 18.20 -7.21
N ASP A 7 -6.22 19.02 -8.19
CA ASP A 7 -5.36 20.11 -8.67
C ASP A 7 -5.33 21.34 -7.75
N GLY A 8 -5.84 21.18 -6.51
CA GLY A 8 -5.96 22.28 -5.54
C GLY A 8 -7.15 23.21 -5.76
N THR A 9 -7.94 23.01 -6.82
CA THR A 9 -9.06 23.92 -7.15
C THR A 9 -10.37 23.54 -6.48
N ARG A 10 -10.51 22.31 -5.98
CA ARG A 10 -11.72 21.81 -5.31
C ARG A 10 -11.40 21.23 -3.94
N ASN A 11 -12.19 21.60 -2.96
CA ASN A 11 -12.17 20.98 -1.65
C ASN A 11 -12.53 19.48 -1.76
N PRO A 12 -11.87 18.57 -1.03
CA PRO A 12 -12.22 17.16 -0.97
C PRO A 12 -13.71 16.87 -0.72
N PHE A 13 -14.36 17.68 0.12
CA PHE A 13 -15.79 17.56 0.41
C PHE A 13 -16.70 17.89 -0.78
N ASP A 14 -16.30 18.84 -1.66
CA ASP A 14 -17.07 19.15 -2.86
C ASP A 14 -16.98 18.02 -3.90
N ARG A 15 -15.87 17.29 -3.93
CA ARG A 15 -15.73 16.08 -4.74
C ARG A 15 -16.60 14.93 -4.21
N LEU A 16 -16.71 14.78 -2.90
CA LEU A 16 -17.56 13.77 -2.28
C LEU A 16 -19.04 13.96 -2.61
N LYS A 17 -19.53 15.20 -2.67
CA LYS A 17 -20.91 15.50 -3.04
C LYS A 17 -21.31 14.97 -4.42
N SER A 18 -20.37 14.92 -5.36
CA SER A 18 -20.60 14.42 -6.72
C SER A 18 -20.06 13.01 -6.95
N HIS A 19 -19.58 12.32 -5.90
CA HIS A 19 -18.97 11.01 -6.03
C HIS A 19 -20.02 9.91 -6.20
N SER A 20 -20.12 9.33 -7.40
CA SER A 20 -21.16 8.35 -7.75
C SER A 20 -21.24 7.15 -6.81
N THR A 21 -20.09 6.62 -6.38
CA THR A 21 -20.05 5.50 -5.44
C THR A 21 -20.58 5.90 -4.06
N LEU A 22 -20.27 7.09 -3.57
CA LEU A 22 -20.80 7.57 -2.30
C LEU A 22 -22.32 7.74 -2.38
N GLN A 23 -22.83 8.35 -3.47
CA GLN A 23 -24.28 8.47 -3.68
C GLN A 23 -24.96 7.10 -3.71
N LYS A 24 -24.32 6.11 -4.34
CA LYS A 24 -24.82 4.74 -4.33
C LYS A 24 -24.82 4.12 -2.92
N ILE A 25 -23.76 4.30 -2.14
CA ILE A 25 -23.69 3.82 -0.75
C ILE A 25 -24.82 4.44 0.08
N LEU A 26 -25.02 5.77 -0.04
CA LEU A 26 -26.08 6.48 0.66
C LEU A 26 -27.48 5.92 0.31
N ALA A 27 -27.74 5.70 -0.97
CA ALA A 27 -29.01 5.15 -1.43
C ALA A 27 -29.22 3.70 -0.96
N ASP A 28 -28.23 2.83 -1.13
CA ASP A 28 -28.29 1.43 -0.75
C ASP A 28 -28.47 1.27 0.78
N THR A 29 -27.75 2.07 1.58
CA THR A 29 -27.85 2.03 3.05
C THR A 29 -29.21 2.55 3.52
N SER A 30 -29.66 3.70 3.01
CA SER A 30 -30.96 4.26 3.38
C SER A 30 -32.15 3.33 3.07
N TYR A 31 -32.00 2.49 2.04
CA TYR A 31 -33.03 1.52 1.66
C TYR A 31 -32.95 0.23 2.50
N THR A 32 -31.75 -0.29 2.70
CA THR A 32 -31.54 -1.62 3.29
C THR A 32 -31.42 -1.58 4.82
N TYR A 33 -30.81 -0.50 5.33
CA TYR A 33 -30.48 -0.29 6.75
C TYR A 33 -30.81 1.16 7.13
N PRO A 34 -32.10 1.53 7.23
CA PRO A 34 -32.52 2.92 7.44
C PRO A 34 -32.07 3.52 8.78
N ASP A 35 -31.73 2.69 9.75
CA ASP A 35 -31.27 3.09 11.08
C ASP A 35 -29.73 3.20 11.17
N ASP A 36 -29.00 2.86 10.09
CA ASP A 36 -27.53 2.94 10.06
C ASP A 36 -27.09 4.37 9.73
N GLU A 37 -26.06 4.82 10.43
CA GLU A 37 -25.39 6.10 10.15
C GLU A 37 -24.19 5.91 9.23
N ILE A 38 -23.97 6.87 8.32
CA ILE A 38 -22.81 6.86 7.40
C ILE A 38 -21.83 7.94 7.83
N TYR A 39 -20.63 7.52 8.21
CA TYR A 39 -19.52 8.39 8.53
C TYR A 39 -18.49 8.40 7.40
N ILE A 40 -17.93 9.57 7.12
CA ILE A 40 -16.86 9.77 6.18
C ILE A 40 -15.60 10.13 6.96
N LEU A 41 -14.58 9.28 6.88
CA LEU A 41 -13.27 9.53 7.44
C LEU A 41 -12.34 10.05 6.35
N ALA A 42 -11.75 11.22 6.57
CA ALA A 42 -10.72 11.79 5.72
C ALA A 42 -9.37 11.64 6.39
N PHE A 43 -8.38 11.13 5.67
CA PHE A 43 -7.03 10.93 6.15
C PHE A 43 -6.06 11.76 5.32
N GLU A 44 -5.12 12.38 5.99
CA GLU A 44 -3.94 12.99 5.40
C GLU A 44 -2.74 12.07 5.67
N TYR A 45 -1.82 11.96 4.70
CA TYR A 45 -0.70 11.05 4.82
C TYR A 45 0.53 11.75 5.36
N ALA A 46 1.22 11.10 6.29
CA ALA A 46 2.61 11.41 6.58
C ALA A 46 3.49 11.05 5.37
N PRO A 47 4.65 11.72 5.18
CA PRO A 47 5.60 11.33 4.16
C PRO A 47 5.95 9.85 4.25
N TYR A 48 6.04 9.15 3.10
CA TYR A 48 6.42 7.75 3.08
C TYR A 48 7.85 7.52 3.55
N ARG A 49 8.11 6.32 4.06
CA ARG A 49 9.44 5.90 4.50
C ARG A 49 9.91 4.73 3.66
N ILE A 50 11.21 4.68 3.38
CA ILE A 50 11.84 3.58 2.67
C ILE A 50 12.67 2.79 3.68
N PHE A 51 12.43 1.48 3.71
CA PHE A 51 13.20 0.55 4.52
C PHE A 51 13.99 -0.36 3.57
N THR A 52 15.26 -0.54 3.85
CA THR A 52 16.14 -1.47 3.14
C THR A 52 16.66 -2.51 4.12
N ASN A 53 16.55 -3.77 3.76
CA ASN A 53 17.14 -4.87 4.52
C ASN A 53 18.39 -5.38 3.78
N MET A 54 19.52 -5.42 4.49
CA MET A 54 20.82 -5.90 3.99
C MET A 54 21.32 -7.06 4.87
N ASP A 55 20.53 -8.12 4.98
CA ASP A 55 20.87 -9.28 5.81
C ASP A 55 21.62 -10.39 5.07
N GLY A 56 22.04 -10.16 3.84
CA GLY A 56 22.77 -11.12 3.02
C GLY A 56 21.95 -12.34 2.55
N ARG A 57 20.64 -12.38 2.76
CA ARG A 57 19.80 -13.53 2.41
C ARG A 57 19.25 -13.48 0.99
N SER A 58 19.42 -12.36 0.29
CA SER A 58 18.97 -12.23 -1.10
C SER A 58 19.90 -12.98 -2.04
N LYS A 59 19.40 -14.02 -2.71
CA LYS A 59 20.14 -14.71 -3.78
C LYS A 59 20.35 -13.87 -5.04
N PHE A 60 19.69 -12.71 -5.13
CA PHE A 60 19.70 -11.80 -6.27
C PHE A 60 20.30 -10.45 -5.89
N GLY A 61 21.18 -10.44 -4.90
CA GLY A 61 21.98 -9.26 -4.58
C GLY A 61 22.83 -8.87 -5.77
N GLY A 62 22.74 -7.63 -6.21
CA GLY A 62 23.65 -7.05 -7.19
C GLY A 62 25.01 -6.75 -6.58
N SER A 63 25.95 -6.32 -7.41
CA SER A 63 27.24 -5.80 -6.91
C SER A 63 27.00 -4.54 -6.06
N ALA A 64 27.92 -4.20 -5.16
CA ALA A 64 27.86 -2.99 -4.35
C ALA A 64 27.67 -1.71 -5.20
N LYS A 65 28.18 -1.72 -6.44
CA LYS A 65 28.01 -0.62 -7.40
C LYS A 65 26.56 -0.52 -7.90
N GLU A 66 25.92 -1.65 -8.17
CA GLU A 66 24.50 -1.70 -8.61
C GLU A 66 23.57 -1.31 -7.46
N ASP A 67 23.84 -1.75 -6.26
CA ASP A 67 23.09 -1.36 -5.07
C ASP A 67 23.20 0.14 -4.78
N SER A 68 24.39 0.71 -4.90
CA SER A 68 24.60 2.15 -4.77
C SER A 68 23.85 2.93 -5.85
N LYS A 69 23.87 2.46 -7.09
CA LYS A 69 23.12 3.09 -8.19
C LYS A 69 21.60 3.02 -7.94
N ARG A 70 21.09 1.89 -7.49
CA ARG A 70 19.69 1.71 -7.15
C ARG A 70 19.26 2.67 -6.03
N PHE A 71 20.06 2.75 -4.97
CA PHE A 71 19.80 3.65 -3.85
C PHE A 71 19.75 5.12 -4.27
N LEU A 72 20.71 5.56 -5.08
CA LEU A 72 20.72 6.92 -5.64
C LEU A 72 19.48 7.17 -6.50
N ASN A 73 19.10 6.22 -7.35
CA ASN A 73 17.91 6.35 -8.18
C ASN A 73 16.62 6.55 -7.36
N ILE A 74 16.49 5.88 -6.23
CA ILE A 74 15.35 6.05 -5.31
C ILE A 74 15.31 7.47 -4.72
N ILE A 75 16.46 8.03 -4.38
CA ILE A 75 16.58 9.39 -3.82
C ILE A 75 16.29 10.45 -4.89
N GLU A 76 16.81 10.27 -6.09
CA GLU A 76 16.68 11.22 -7.20
C GLU A 76 15.29 11.19 -7.84
N ASN A 77 14.59 10.06 -7.78
CA ASN A 77 13.27 9.87 -8.38
C ASN A 77 12.23 9.42 -7.34
N PRO A 78 11.90 10.26 -6.33
CA PRO A 78 10.93 9.89 -5.32
C PRO A 78 9.53 9.71 -5.93
N LEU A 79 8.71 8.86 -5.31
CA LEU A 79 7.32 8.71 -5.68
C LEU A 79 6.58 10.05 -5.54
N SER A 80 5.87 10.46 -6.59
CA SER A 80 5.01 11.64 -6.53
C SER A 80 3.87 11.46 -5.52
N GLU A 81 3.34 12.55 -4.98
CA GLU A 81 2.18 12.51 -4.06
C GLU A 81 1.00 11.76 -4.67
N TYR A 82 0.73 11.96 -5.95
CA TYR A 82 -0.33 11.23 -6.66
C TYR A 82 -0.10 9.71 -6.61
N GLN A 83 1.12 9.24 -6.86
CA GLN A 83 1.45 7.82 -6.81
C GLN A 83 1.34 7.26 -5.40
N GLN A 84 1.80 8.02 -4.40
CA GLN A 84 1.68 7.63 -2.99
C GLN A 84 0.20 7.43 -2.62
N VAL A 85 -0.67 8.40 -2.95
CA VAL A 85 -2.11 8.31 -2.69
C VAL A 85 -2.75 7.11 -3.40
N CYS A 86 -2.39 6.87 -4.68
CA CYS A 86 -2.89 5.71 -5.42
C CYS A 86 -2.45 4.37 -4.82
N LEU A 87 -1.21 4.27 -4.35
CA LEU A 87 -0.69 3.06 -3.70
C LEU A 87 -1.37 2.80 -2.36
N VAL A 88 -1.59 3.85 -1.58
CA VAL A 88 -2.31 3.74 -0.30
C VAL A 88 -3.76 3.30 -0.53
N GLU A 89 -4.47 3.93 -1.49
CA GLU A 89 -5.83 3.52 -1.85
C GLU A 89 -5.88 2.04 -2.25
N ALA A 90 -5.00 1.61 -3.17
CA ALA A 90 -4.96 0.23 -3.63
C ALA A 90 -4.63 -0.75 -2.49
N GLY A 91 -3.69 -0.40 -1.62
CA GLY A 91 -3.33 -1.18 -0.46
C GLY A 91 -4.47 -1.34 0.55
N LEU A 92 -5.19 -0.26 0.86
CA LEU A 92 -6.35 -0.31 1.75
C LEU A 92 -7.53 -1.07 1.13
N ILE A 93 -7.78 -0.91 -0.18
CA ILE A 93 -8.81 -1.68 -0.88
C ILE A 93 -8.47 -3.17 -0.83
N ARG A 94 -7.23 -3.54 -1.07
CA ARG A 94 -6.77 -4.93 -0.98
C ARG A 94 -6.93 -5.50 0.42
N TYR A 95 -6.61 -4.72 1.43
CA TYR A 95 -6.64 -5.13 2.84
C TYR A 95 -8.07 -5.29 3.36
N PHE A 96 -8.89 -4.24 3.24
CA PHE A 96 -10.25 -4.24 3.76
C PHE A 96 -11.26 -4.95 2.86
N THR A 97 -10.94 -5.16 1.60
CA THR A 97 -11.84 -5.77 0.58
C THR A 97 -13.25 -5.16 0.53
N PRO A 98 -13.41 -3.81 0.46
CA PRO A 98 -14.70 -3.14 0.58
C PRO A 98 -15.66 -3.53 -0.55
N GLN A 99 -16.94 -3.67 -0.23
CA GLN A 99 -17.96 -4.15 -1.15
C GLN A 99 -18.08 -3.30 -2.44
N TYR A 100 -17.94 -1.98 -2.34
CA TYR A 100 -18.13 -1.05 -3.45
C TYR A 100 -16.86 -0.80 -4.29
N ASN A 101 -15.71 -1.31 -3.87
CA ASN A 101 -14.47 -1.25 -4.64
C ASN A 101 -14.29 -2.54 -5.43
N LYS A 102 -14.26 -2.43 -6.76
CA LYS A 102 -14.06 -3.59 -7.67
C LYS A 102 -12.60 -3.74 -8.09
N ILE A 103 -11.95 -2.61 -8.43
CA ILE A 103 -10.55 -2.57 -8.80
C ILE A 103 -9.70 -2.75 -7.54
N TYR A 104 -8.58 -3.43 -7.64
CA TYR A 104 -7.60 -3.74 -6.59
C TYR A 104 -8.07 -4.75 -5.53
N ARG A 105 -9.35 -4.93 -5.31
CA ARG A 105 -9.87 -5.79 -4.24
C ARG A 105 -9.29 -7.21 -4.25
N GLU A 106 -9.18 -7.81 -5.43
CA GLU A 106 -8.67 -9.18 -5.62
C GLU A 106 -7.41 -9.23 -6.49
N SER A 107 -7.20 -8.22 -7.33
CA SER A 107 -6.15 -8.19 -8.34
C SER A 107 -4.87 -7.44 -7.92
N PHE A 108 -4.89 -6.71 -6.80
CA PHE A 108 -3.70 -6.00 -6.33
C PHE A 108 -2.84 -6.89 -5.40
N PRO A 109 -1.52 -6.92 -5.57
CA PRO A 109 -0.74 -6.29 -6.63
C PRO A 109 -0.74 -7.11 -7.94
N SER A 110 -0.60 -6.42 -9.07
CA SER A 110 -0.39 -7.07 -10.36
C SER A 110 0.51 -6.19 -11.24
N PRO A 111 1.46 -6.76 -11.98
CA PRO A 111 2.30 -6.01 -12.92
C PRO A 111 1.51 -5.23 -13.98
N LYS A 112 0.24 -5.56 -14.19
CA LYS A 112 -0.65 -4.85 -15.11
C LYS A 112 -1.16 -3.51 -14.56
N HIS A 113 -1.01 -3.27 -13.25
CA HIS A 113 -1.43 -2.02 -12.65
C HIS A 113 -0.38 -0.92 -12.86
N LYS A 114 -0.70 0.07 -13.69
CA LYS A 114 0.18 1.21 -13.98
C LYS A 114 0.69 1.95 -12.75
N ILE A 115 -0.08 1.95 -11.66
CA ILE A 115 0.34 2.57 -10.41
C ILE A 115 1.56 1.90 -9.78
N LEU A 116 1.89 0.66 -10.17
CA LEU A 116 3.06 -0.09 -9.71
C LEU A 116 4.27 0.06 -10.64
N GLU A 117 4.14 0.66 -11.82
CA GLU A 117 5.21 0.75 -12.82
C GLU A 117 6.48 1.37 -12.21
N GLN A 118 6.37 2.54 -11.60
CA GLN A 118 7.51 3.19 -10.96
C GLN A 118 8.04 2.42 -9.73
N THR A 119 7.19 1.71 -8.98
CA THR A 119 7.66 0.90 -7.86
C THR A 119 8.53 -0.28 -8.33
N TYR A 120 8.22 -0.85 -9.49
CA TYR A 120 9.04 -1.88 -10.11
C TYR A 120 10.33 -1.31 -10.71
N GLU A 121 10.27 -0.14 -11.34
CA GLU A 121 11.46 0.57 -11.85
C GLU A 121 12.43 0.95 -10.73
N LEU A 122 11.92 1.31 -9.55
CA LEU A 122 12.69 1.59 -8.35
C LEU A 122 13.05 0.33 -7.55
N ASP A 123 12.66 -0.83 -8.04
CA ASP A 123 12.94 -2.14 -7.44
C ASP A 123 12.41 -2.30 -5.99
N PHE A 124 11.24 -1.71 -5.70
CA PHE A 124 10.57 -1.94 -4.43
C PHE A 124 10.00 -3.36 -4.37
N SER A 125 10.31 -4.08 -3.31
CA SER A 125 9.88 -5.46 -3.09
C SER A 125 8.62 -5.60 -2.23
N GLY A 126 8.25 -4.57 -1.51
CA GLY A 126 7.07 -4.59 -0.64
C GLY A 126 6.48 -3.21 -0.42
N LEU A 127 5.19 -3.19 -0.12
CA LEU A 127 4.43 -2.01 0.27
C LEU A 127 3.79 -2.26 1.64
N VAL A 128 3.98 -1.32 2.56
CA VAL A 128 3.24 -1.28 3.83
C VAL A 128 2.35 -0.05 3.82
N VAL A 129 1.07 -0.28 4.05
CA VAL A 129 0.11 0.81 4.29
C VAL A 129 -0.41 0.69 5.71
N GLU A 130 -0.16 1.71 6.48
CA GLU A 130 -0.56 1.80 7.89
C GLU A 130 -1.69 2.82 8.05
N ILE A 131 -2.68 2.49 8.86
CA ILE A 131 -3.75 3.39 9.26
C ILE A 131 -3.98 3.23 10.76
N ASN A 132 -3.99 4.37 11.48
CA ASN A 132 -4.21 4.42 12.91
C ASN A 132 -5.36 5.39 13.20
N THR A 133 -6.32 4.93 13.99
CA THR A 133 -7.51 5.68 14.42
C THR A 133 -7.64 5.74 15.94
N GLU A 134 -6.57 5.44 16.69
CA GLU A 134 -6.56 5.45 18.17
C GLU A 134 -6.99 6.81 18.73
N GLU A 135 -6.50 7.92 18.16
CA GLU A 135 -6.87 9.26 18.59
C GLU A 135 -8.37 9.61 18.40
N LEU A 136 -9.04 8.87 17.52
CA LEU A 136 -10.47 9.04 17.25
C LEU A 136 -11.33 8.06 18.03
N ASP A 137 -10.75 7.11 18.76
CA ASP A 137 -11.45 6.00 19.44
C ASP A 137 -12.40 5.25 18.47
N ILE A 138 -11.95 5.07 17.23
CA ILE A 138 -12.73 4.40 16.16
C ILE A 138 -12.03 3.12 15.77
N ARG A 139 -12.77 2.01 15.72
CA ARG A 139 -12.28 0.73 15.21
C ARG A 139 -12.75 0.51 13.79
N LEU A 140 -11.79 0.40 12.88
CA LEU A 140 -12.08 0.01 11.51
C LEU A 140 -12.15 -1.50 11.39
N PHE A 141 -13.04 -1.99 10.53
CA PHE A 141 -13.19 -3.41 10.25
C PHE A 141 -13.82 -3.64 8.87
N SER A 142 -13.82 -4.88 8.44
CA SER A 142 -14.57 -5.34 7.29
C SER A 142 -15.00 -6.79 7.50
N LYS A 143 -15.68 -7.38 6.52
CA LYS A 143 -16.03 -8.80 6.57
C LYS A 143 -14.82 -9.73 6.84
N ASN A 144 -13.63 -9.33 6.33
CA ASN A 144 -12.40 -10.13 6.39
C ASN A 144 -11.37 -9.58 7.37
N VAL A 145 -11.61 -8.44 7.98
CA VAL A 145 -10.67 -7.75 8.88
C VAL A 145 -11.37 -7.48 10.21
N VAL A 146 -10.78 -7.98 11.29
CA VAL A 146 -11.33 -7.81 12.64
C VAL A 146 -11.25 -6.34 13.08
N PRO A 147 -12.18 -5.88 13.95
CA PRO A 147 -12.18 -4.50 14.45
C PRO A 147 -10.91 -4.15 15.23
N LYS A 148 -10.19 -3.13 14.79
CA LYS A 148 -8.99 -2.58 15.44
C LYS A 148 -8.90 -1.08 15.17
N GLU A 149 -8.18 -0.39 16.03
CA GLU A 149 -7.81 1.03 15.87
C GLU A 149 -6.57 1.19 14.98
N HIS A 150 -5.69 0.18 14.98
CA HIS A 150 -4.45 0.17 14.21
C HIS A 150 -4.41 -1.00 13.23
N HIS A 151 -4.24 -0.69 11.95
CA HIS A 151 -4.13 -1.66 10.86
C HIS A 151 -2.86 -1.45 10.06
N MET A 152 -2.26 -2.56 9.63
CA MET A 152 -1.09 -2.58 8.79
C MET A 152 -1.31 -3.58 7.64
N SER A 153 -1.44 -3.06 6.44
CA SER A 153 -1.51 -3.84 5.21
C SER A 153 -0.09 -4.07 4.69
N LYS A 154 0.33 -5.33 4.61
CA LYS A 154 1.64 -5.75 4.10
C LYS A 154 1.42 -6.45 2.77
N ILE A 155 2.06 -5.95 1.72
CA ILE A 155 1.86 -6.40 0.36
C ILE A 155 3.21 -6.64 -0.29
N ASP A 156 3.49 -7.88 -0.68
CA ASP A 156 4.64 -8.21 -1.52
C ASP A 156 4.36 -7.76 -2.95
N LEU A 157 5.29 -6.99 -3.53
CA LEU A 157 5.19 -6.45 -4.89
C LEU A 157 5.89 -7.35 -5.92
N ILE A 158 6.79 -8.24 -5.49
CA ILE A 158 7.61 -9.11 -6.33
C ILE A 158 7.13 -10.55 -6.19
N SER A 159 7.15 -11.30 -7.30
CA SER A 159 6.81 -12.73 -7.28
C SER A 159 7.87 -13.54 -6.54
N HIS A 160 7.45 -14.56 -5.81
CA HIS A 160 8.33 -15.45 -5.05
C HIS A 160 9.33 -16.26 -5.93
N GLU A 161 9.09 -16.33 -7.24
CA GLU A 161 9.96 -17.08 -8.17
C GLU A 161 11.25 -16.30 -8.51
N GLU A 162 11.16 -14.97 -8.52
CA GLU A 162 12.28 -14.10 -8.91
C GLU A 162 13.06 -13.55 -7.72
N ARG A 163 12.37 -13.21 -6.64
CA ARG A 163 12.97 -12.68 -5.40
C ARG A 163 12.12 -13.08 -4.20
N TYR A 164 12.76 -13.27 -3.05
CA TYR A 164 12.01 -13.32 -1.80
C TYR A 164 11.43 -11.94 -1.52
N GLY A 165 10.10 -11.83 -1.46
CA GLY A 165 9.44 -10.59 -1.05
C GLY A 165 9.93 -10.15 0.33
N PHE A 166 9.98 -8.84 0.56
CA PHE A 166 10.48 -8.24 1.81
C PHE A 166 9.91 -8.91 3.07
N PHE A 167 8.64 -9.26 3.05
CA PHE A 167 7.97 -9.89 4.21
C PHE A 167 8.27 -11.38 4.35
N HIS A 168 8.72 -12.02 3.30
CA HIS A 168 9.08 -13.44 3.35
C HIS A 168 10.34 -13.70 4.19
N PHE A 169 11.26 -12.75 4.23
CA PHE A 169 12.43 -12.80 5.10
C PHE A 169 12.08 -12.78 6.58
N THR A 170 11.08 -12.02 6.96
CA THR A 170 10.64 -11.91 8.36
C THR A 170 9.85 -13.13 8.82
N LEU A 171 9.33 -13.94 7.89
CA LEU A 171 8.51 -15.12 8.17
C LEU A 171 9.29 -16.44 8.16
N ASN A 172 10.50 -16.46 7.60
CA ASN A 172 11.37 -17.65 7.52
C ASN A 172 12.76 -17.35 8.08
N PRO A 173 12.91 -17.24 9.41
CA PRO A 173 14.20 -16.97 10.07
C PRO A 173 15.21 -18.12 9.90
N ASP A 174 14.78 -19.32 9.50
CA ASP A 174 15.61 -20.53 9.45
C ASP A 174 16.45 -20.68 8.16
N LYS A 175 16.36 -19.75 7.21
CA LYS A 175 17.25 -19.76 6.04
C LYS A 175 18.56 -19.09 6.40
N GLU A 176 19.66 -19.82 6.23
CA GLU A 176 20.99 -19.27 6.38
C GLU A 176 21.21 -18.05 5.48
N PRO A 177 21.86 -17.00 5.99
CA PRO A 177 22.18 -15.81 5.19
C PRO A 177 23.12 -16.23 4.03
N TYR A 178 22.81 -15.75 2.83
CA TYR A 178 23.72 -15.85 1.70
C TYR A 178 24.78 -14.74 1.83
N ILE A 179 26.02 -15.14 2.00
CA ILE A 179 27.17 -14.22 1.97
C ILE A 179 27.82 -14.40 0.60
N PRO A 180 27.85 -13.37 -0.26
CA PRO A 180 28.57 -13.45 -1.54
C PRO A 180 30.06 -13.70 -1.31
N ASP A 181 30.65 -14.58 -2.12
CA ASP A 181 32.06 -14.98 -1.99
C ASP A 181 33.06 -13.82 -2.14
N ASP A 182 32.66 -12.72 -2.77
CA ASP A 182 33.45 -11.50 -2.98
C ASP A 182 33.54 -10.58 -1.72
N ILE A 183 32.81 -10.90 -0.64
CA ILE A 183 32.92 -10.16 0.65
C ILE A 183 33.93 -10.81 1.60
N ILE A 184 34.38 -12.04 1.32
CA ILE A 184 35.25 -12.83 2.19
C ILE A 184 36.74 -12.78 1.72
N SER A 185 37.03 -12.07 0.65
CA SER A 185 38.39 -11.93 0.09
C SER A 185 39.08 -10.61 0.42
#